data_3ba56bab5f6e2557f47f527f08c6ec3c
#
_entry.id   3ba56bab5f6e2557f47f527f08c6ec3c
#
_cell.length_a   1.000
_cell.length_b   1.000
_cell.length_c   1.000
_cell.angle_alpha   90.00
_cell.angle_beta   90.00
_cell.angle_gamma   90.00
#
_symmetry.space_group_name_H-M   'P 1'
#
loop_
_entity.id
_entity.type
_entity.pdbx_description
1 polymer ?
#
loop_
_entity_poly.entity_id
_entity_poly.type
_entity_poly.pdbx_seq_one_letter_code
_entity_poly.pdbx_strand_id
1 'polypeptide(L)'
;MEPCGARSSGRTSCSNFLMDAGVARVVVAAVDPSPFAAGRGVERLKKAGLQVETGLLAQDAAVLYEGYLHRVETGRPMVRVSDGGDGFDARFAVSPKADLATELKRLGEAGYTRLWVGPGELADVLASQGLLTA
;
A
#
# COMPACT_ATOMS: atom_id res chain seq x y z
N MET A 1 -10.09 -1.76 -0.14
CA MET A 1 -9.75 -0.32 -0.23
C MET A 1 -10.74 0.43 -1.10
N GLU A 2 -10.76 1.73 -0.99
CA GLU A 2 -11.57 2.62 -1.81
C GLU A 2 -11.36 2.40 -3.32
N PRO A 3 -12.43 2.39 -4.15
CA PRO A 3 -12.30 2.38 -5.60
C PRO A 3 -11.71 3.71 -6.08
N CYS A 4 -10.72 3.65 -6.96
CA CYS A 4 -10.07 4.86 -7.47
C CYS A 4 -11.03 5.75 -8.27
N GLY A 5 -10.87 7.08 -8.17
CA GLY A 5 -11.58 8.07 -8.98
C GLY A 5 -10.94 8.30 -10.35
N ALA A 6 -9.65 7.98 -10.49
CA ALA A 6 -8.88 8.06 -11.73
C ALA A 6 -7.79 6.96 -11.73
N ARG A 7 -7.16 6.70 -12.86
CA ARG A 7 -5.99 5.83 -12.99
C ARG A 7 -4.83 6.57 -13.64
N SER A 8 -3.62 6.31 -13.16
CA SER A 8 -2.37 6.85 -13.75
C SER A 8 -2.19 6.45 -15.21
N SER A 9 -2.73 5.30 -15.62
CA SER A 9 -2.67 4.78 -16.98
C SER A 9 -3.67 5.42 -17.96
N GLY A 10 -4.53 6.35 -17.50
CA GLY A 10 -5.63 6.91 -18.30
C GLY A 10 -6.78 5.94 -18.60
N ARG A 11 -6.74 4.70 -18.08
CA ARG A 11 -7.80 3.71 -18.27
C ARG A 11 -9.00 4.03 -17.37
N THR A 12 -10.14 3.40 -17.65
CA THR A 12 -11.37 3.51 -16.86
C THR A 12 -11.10 3.27 -15.37
N SER A 13 -11.57 4.16 -14.53
CA SER A 13 -11.40 4.06 -13.06
C SER A 13 -12.29 2.97 -12.46
N CYS A 14 -11.93 2.50 -11.27
CA CYS A 14 -12.74 1.52 -10.54
C CYS A 14 -14.13 2.04 -10.21
N SER A 15 -14.27 3.32 -9.88
CA SER A 15 -15.56 3.94 -9.62
C SER A 15 -16.46 3.94 -10.87
N ASN A 16 -15.90 4.17 -12.06
CA ASN A 16 -16.65 4.06 -13.30
C ASN A 16 -17.14 2.63 -13.56
N PHE A 17 -16.27 1.62 -13.36
CA PHE A 17 -16.70 0.21 -13.52
C PHE A 17 -17.85 -0.16 -12.61
N LEU A 18 -17.86 0.34 -11.37
CA LEU A 18 -18.96 0.08 -10.43
C LEU A 18 -20.25 0.76 -10.87
N MET A 19 -20.18 1.99 -11.39
CA MET A 19 -21.35 2.69 -11.93
C MET A 19 -21.91 1.98 -13.18
N ASP A 20 -21.02 1.61 -14.11
CA ASP A 20 -21.41 0.93 -15.36
C ASP A 20 -22.00 -0.47 -15.08
N ALA A 21 -21.55 -1.14 -14.02
CA ALA A 21 -22.09 -2.42 -13.59
C ALA A 21 -23.47 -2.32 -12.91
N GLY A 22 -23.97 -1.12 -12.64
CA GLY A 22 -25.29 -0.89 -12.07
C GLY A 22 -25.43 -1.34 -10.62
N VAL A 23 -24.35 -1.38 -9.83
CA VAL A 23 -24.43 -1.72 -8.40
C VAL A 23 -25.19 -0.64 -7.64
N ALA A 24 -26.04 -1.05 -6.69
CA ALA A 24 -26.83 -0.11 -5.89
C ALA A 24 -26.10 0.36 -4.61
N ARG A 25 -25.24 -0.49 -4.03
CA ARG A 25 -24.55 -0.23 -2.76
C ARG A 25 -23.09 -0.67 -2.85
N VAL A 26 -22.22 0.15 -2.28
CA VAL A 26 -20.78 -0.11 -2.16
C VAL A 26 -20.35 0.06 -0.70
N VAL A 27 -19.64 -0.93 -0.17
CA VAL A 27 -19.04 -0.89 1.16
C VAL A 27 -17.52 -0.79 1.01
N VAL A 28 -16.92 0.24 1.61
CA VAL A 28 -15.48 0.54 1.56
C VAL A 28 -14.91 0.42 2.95
N ALA A 29 -14.10 -0.60 3.22
CA ALA A 29 -13.48 -0.80 4.52
C ALA A 29 -12.43 0.28 4.84
N ALA A 30 -11.55 0.58 3.88
CA ALA A 30 -10.46 1.54 4.08
C ALA A 30 -10.36 2.56 2.93
N VAL A 31 -10.13 3.81 3.28
CA VAL A 31 -9.81 4.88 2.32
C VAL A 31 -8.41 4.65 1.76
N ASP A 32 -8.22 4.96 0.49
CA ASP A 32 -6.92 4.91 -0.17
C ASP A 32 -6.30 6.32 -0.16
N PRO A 33 -5.16 6.55 0.51
CA PRO A 33 -4.52 7.87 0.57
C PRO A 33 -3.83 8.27 -0.73
N SER A 34 -3.77 7.40 -1.74
CA SER A 34 -3.14 7.71 -3.01
C SER A 34 -3.82 8.89 -3.72
N PRO A 35 -3.08 9.68 -4.52
CA PRO A 35 -3.64 10.83 -5.25
C PRO A 35 -4.70 10.43 -6.30
N PHE A 36 -4.80 9.14 -6.65
CA PHE A 36 -5.79 8.61 -7.58
C PHE A 36 -7.12 8.24 -6.94
N ALA A 37 -7.14 8.09 -5.63
CA ALA A 37 -8.31 7.77 -4.82
C ALA A 37 -8.60 8.90 -3.82
N ALA A 38 -8.04 8.88 -2.64
CA ALA A 38 -8.10 9.92 -1.61
C ALA A 38 -9.51 10.52 -1.40
N GLY A 39 -10.53 9.67 -1.29
CA GLY A 39 -11.93 10.07 -1.16
C GLY A 39 -12.65 10.34 -2.49
N ARG A 40 -11.92 10.48 -3.59
CA ARG A 40 -12.51 10.85 -4.90
C ARG A 40 -13.43 9.76 -5.47
N GLY A 41 -13.06 8.50 -5.29
CA GLY A 41 -13.88 7.37 -5.76
C GLY A 41 -15.19 7.30 -5.01
N VAL A 42 -15.14 7.41 -3.69
CA VAL A 42 -16.32 7.45 -2.81
C VAL A 42 -17.23 8.63 -3.17
N GLU A 43 -16.66 9.82 -3.34
CA GLU A 43 -17.41 11.02 -3.72
C GLU A 43 -18.13 10.86 -5.06
N ARG A 44 -17.44 10.30 -6.07
CA ARG A 44 -18.03 10.04 -7.39
C ARG A 44 -19.22 9.08 -7.31
N LEU A 45 -19.07 7.97 -6.57
CA LEU A 45 -20.13 6.99 -6.38
C LEU A 45 -21.35 7.62 -5.69
N LYS A 46 -21.14 8.42 -4.64
CA LYS A 46 -22.23 9.15 -3.96
C LYS A 46 -22.93 10.13 -4.89
N LYS A 47 -22.18 10.90 -5.69
CA LYS A 47 -22.73 11.83 -6.69
C LYS A 47 -23.54 11.13 -7.78
N ALA A 48 -23.18 9.89 -8.11
CA ALA A 48 -23.93 9.06 -9.05
C ALA A 48 -25.17 8.37 -8.44
N GLY A 49 -25.48 8.63 -7.16
CA GLY A 49 -26.67 8.12 -6.49
C GLY A 49 -26.51 6.74 -5.85
N LEU A 50 -25.29 6.18 -5.81
CA LEU A 50 -25.05 4.91 -5.13
C LEU A 50 -25.04 5.09 -3.61
N GLN A 51 -25.52 4.08 -2.88
CA GLN A 51 -25.33 4.02 -1.44
C GLN A 51 -23.88 3.63 -1.15
N VAL A 52 -23.15 4.50 -0.42
CA VAL A 52 -21.74 4.23 -0.07
C VAL A 52 -21.57 4.29 1.45
N GLU A 53 -21.14 3.17 2.01
CA GLU A 53 -20.76 3.01 3.41
C GLU A 53 -19.24 2.88 3.52
N THR A 54 -18.64 3.54 4.51
CA THR A 54 -17.18 3.52 4.71
C THR A 54 -16.84 3.14 6.13
N GLY A 55 -15.70 2.47 6.33
CA GLY A 55 -15.13 2.18 7.64
C GLY A 55 -15.52 0.83 8.25
N LEU A 56 -16.38 0.04 7.61
CA LEU A 56 -16.70 -1.30 8.08
C LEU A 56 -15.43 -2.17 8.03
N LEU A 57 -15.03 -2.77 9.15
CA LEU A 57 -13.80 -3.58 9.30
C LEU A 57 -12.52 -2.82 8.91
N ALA A 58 -12.47 -1.50 9.15
CA ALA A 58 -11.35 -0.66 8.75
C ALA A 58 -10.02 -1.10 9.37
N GLN A 59 -10.01 -1.56 10.63
CA GLN A 59 -8.81 -2.03 11.32
C GLN A 59 -8.27 -3.32 10.69
N ASP A 60 -9.13 -4.28 10.40
CA ASP A 60 -8.75 -5.53 9.74
C ASP A 60 -8.21 -5.26 8.33
N ALA A 61 -8.86 -4.36 7.61
CA ALA A 61 -8.40 -3.92 6.29
C ALA A 61 -7.04 -3.22 6.36
N ALA A 62 -6.78 -2.40 7.39
CA ALA A 62 -5.50 -1.71 7.57
C ALA A 62 -4.33 -2.68 7.66
N VAL A 63 -4.48 -3.80 8.38
CA VAL A 63 -3.44 -4.84 8.48
C VAL A 63 -3.10 -5.44 7.11
N LEU A 64 -4.12 -5.69 6.27
CA LEU A 64 -3.91 -6.22 4.92
C LEU A 64 -3.16 -5.25 4.01
N TYR A 65 -3.39 -3.96 4.18
CA TYR A 65 -2.83 -2.91 3.32
C TYR A 65 -1.62 -2.19 3.93
N GLU A 66 -1.13 -2.57 5.11
CA GLU A 66 -0.07 -1.83 5.82
C GLU A 66 1.16 -1.56 4.95
N GLY A 67 1.66 -2.56 4.21
CA GLY A 67 2.81 -2.40 3.34
C GLY A 67 2.57 -1.39 2.20
N TYR A 68 1.39 -1.43 1.61
CA TYR A 68 1.00 -0.46 0.59
C TYR A 68 0.89 0.95 1.16
N LEU A 69 0.22 1.09 2.31
CA LEU A 69 0.06 2.39 2.98
C LEU A 69 1.40 2.99 3.38
N HIS A 70 2.29 2.17 3.96
CA HIS A 70 3.66 2.58 4.29
C HIS A 70 4.41 3.08 3.05
N ARG A 71 4.31 2.35 1.92
CA ARG A 71 4.95 2.77 0.67
C ARG A 71 4.38 4.06 0.11
N VAL A 72 3.07 4.27 0.17
CA VAL A 72 2.44 5.53 -0.27
C VAL A 72 2.91 6.71 0.56
N GLU A 73 3.06 6.52 1.88
CA GLU A 73 3.48 7.55 2.81
C GLU A 73 4.98 7.86 2.72
N THR A 74 5.83 6.82 2.64
CA THR A 74 7.29 6.96 2.76
C THR A 74 8.05 6.86 1.44
N GLY A 75 7.42 6.36 0.39
CA GLY A 75 8.06 6.01 -0.88
C GLY A 75 8.88 4.71 -0.83
N ARG A 76 8.90 4.00 0.28
CA ARG A 76 9.72 2.81 0.54
C ARG A 76 8.84 1.62 0.96
N PRO A 77 9.24 0.36 0.65
CA PRO A 77 8.59 -0.80 1.23
C PRO A 77 8.83 -0.88 2.74
N MET A 78 7.94 -1.52 3.46
CA MET A 78 8.19 -1.98 4.82
C MET A 78 9.34 -2.99 4.82
N VAL A 79 10.17 -2.96 5.86
CA VAL A 79 11.23 -3.97 6.07
C VAL A 79 11.10 -4.52 7.48
N ARG A 80 10.96 -5.83 7.61
CA ARG A 80 10.92 -6.53 8.90
C ARG A 80 12.00 -7.60 8.99
N VAL A 81 12.48 -7.83 10.19
CA VAL A 81 13.35 -8.99 10.47
C VAL A 81 12.48 -10.24 10.54
N SER A 82 12.86 -11.25 9.76
CA SER A 82 12.15 -12.55 9.73
C SER A 82 13.10 -13.68 9.35
N ASP A 83 12.82 -14.87 9.85
CA ASP A 83 13.54 -16.09 9.47
C ASP A 83 13.02 -16.72 8.16
N GLY A 84 11.92 -16.19 7.62
CA GLY A 84 11.28 -16.67 6.39
C GLY A 84 10.53 -15.57 5.66
N GLY A 85 10.17 -15.85 4.41
CA GLY A 85 9.57 -14.88 3.47
C GLY A 85 8.05 -14.92 3.37
N ASP A 86 7.35 -15.66 4.22
CA ASP A 86 5.89 -15.78 4.15
C ASP A 86 5.22 -14.42 4.43
N GLY A 87 4.37 -13.99 3.51
CA GLY A 87 3.69 -12.69 3.58
C GLY A 87 4.52 -11.49 3.14
N PHE A 88 5.73 -11.72 2.59
CA PHE A 88 6.60 -10.69 2.03
C PHE A 88 6.72 -10.82 0.51
N ASP A 89 6.96 -9.69 -0.16
CA ASP A 89 7.17 -9.66 -1.61
C ASP A 89 8.54 -10.24 -2.01
N ALA A 90 9.57 -9.96 -1.21
CA ALA A 90 10.94 -10.41 -1.45
C ALA A 90 11.85 -10.32 -0.21
N ARG A 91 13.00 -11.00 -0.28
CA ARG A 91 14.10 -10.80 0.66
C ARG A 91 14.90 -9.55 0.29
N PHE A 92 15.16 -8.70 1.27
CA PHE A 92 16.12 -7.59 1.12
C PHE A 92 17.53 -8.12 1.40
N ALA A 93 18.32 -8.26 0.34
CA ALA A 93 19.65 -8.86 0.40
C ALA A 93 20.63 -8.00 -0.39
N VAL A 94 21.18 -6.99 0.28
CA VAL A 94 22.19 -6.07 -0.25
C VAL A 94 23.38 -5.99 0.74
N SER A 95 24.47 -5.39 0.31
CA SER A 95 25.60 -5.14 1.23
C SER A 95 25.17 -4.19 2.35
N PRO A 96 25.51 -4.47 3.63
CA PRO A 96 25.28 -3.53 4.74
C PRO A 96 25.96 -2.17 4.55
N LYS A 97 26.96 -2.10 3.66
CA LYS A 97 27.69 -0.87 3.32
C LYS A 97 27.07 -0.07 2.17
N ALA A 98 26.01 -0.61 1.54
CA ALA A 98 25.28 0.10 0.47
C ALA A 98 24.50 1.29 1.04
N ASP A 99 24.08 2.19 0.18
CA ASP A 99 23.08 3.21 0.53
C ASP A 99 21.69 2.54 0.62
N LEU A 100 21.38 2.05 1.83
CA LEU A 100 20.16 1.27 2.08
C LEU A 100 18.88 2.08 1.84
N ALA A 101 18.91 3.38 2.13
CA ALA A 101 17.75 4.25 1.94
C ALA A 101 17.42 4.43 0.45
N THR A 102 18.45 4.64 -0.38
CA THR A 102 18.31 4.73 -1.83
C THR A 102 17.82 3.40 -2.44
N GLU A 103 18.39 2.27 -1.99
CA GLU A 103 17.94 0.96 -2.47
C GLU A 103 16.47 0.67 -2.11
N LEU A 104 16.04 1.00 -0.89
CA LEU A 104 14.65 0.84 -0.48
C LEU A 104 13.72 1.75 -1.29
N LYS A 105 14.13 2.99 -1.58
CA LYS A 105 13.35 3.88 -2.43
C LYS A 105 13.19 3.31 -3.84
N ARG A 106 14.27 2.82 -4.44
CA ARG A 106 14.23 2.17 -5.76
C ARG A 106 13.28 0.98 -5.79
N LEU A 107 13.27 0.15 -4.73
CA LEU A 107 12.35 -0.98 -4.61
C LEU A 107 10.91 -0.52 -4.41
N GLY A 108 10.67 0.55 -3.68
CA GLY A 108 9.35 1.17 -3.58
C GLY A 108 8.83 1.67 -4.93
N GLU A 109 9.67 2.31 -5.74
CA GLU A 109 9.35 2.73 -7.11
C GLU A 109 9.05 1.53 -8.03
N ALA A 110 9.75 0.40 -7.83
CA ALA A 110 9.49 -0.85 -8.54
C ALA A 110 8.20 -1.57 -8.09
N GLY A 111 7.53 -1.08 -7.04
CA GLY A 111 6.23 -1.58 -6.61
C GLY A 111 6.27 -2.53 -5.41
N TYR A 112 7.44 -2.84 -4.85
CA TYR A 112 7.52 -3.64 -3.63
C TYR A 112 6.87 -2.92 -2.45
N THR A 113 6.19 -3.67 -1.60
CA THR A 113 5.47 -3.14 -0.43
C THR A 113 5.95 -3.71 0.88
N ARG A 114 6.39 -4.97 0.89
CA ARG A 114 6.84 -5.70 2.07
C ARG A 114 8.11 -6.48 1.77
N LEU A 115 9.17 -6.17 2.49
CA LEU A 115 10.45 -6.88 2.39
C LEU A 115 10.80 -7.50 3.73
N TRP A 116 11.52 -8.59 3.71
CA TRP A 116 12.11 -9.18 4.90
C TRP A 116 13.62 -9.22 4.81
N VAL A 117 14.28 -9.15 5.95
CA VAL A 117 15.70 -9.34 6.11
C VAL A 117 15.93 -10.38 7.20
N GLY A 118 16.87 -11.30 6.98
CA GLY A 118 17.26 -12.24 8.04
C GLY A 118 17.98 -11.54 9.19
N PRO A 119 17.97 -12.12 10.40
CA PRO A 119 18.76 -11.60 11.51
C PRO A 119 20.24 -11.54 11.14
N GLY A 120 20.97 -10.51 11.61
CA GLY A 120 22.40 -10.30 11.37
C GLY A 120 22.76 -8.86 11.01
N GLU A 121 23.99 -8.65 10.57
CA GLU A 121 24.61 -7.33 10.35
C GLU A 121 23.71 -6.37 9.52
N LEU A 122 23.09 -6.84 8.44
CA LEU A 122 22.23 -5.99 7.61
C LEU A 122 20.99 -5.52 8.40
N ALA A 123 20.40 -6.38 9.22
CA ALA A 123 19.26 -6.02 10.06
C ALA A 123 19.67 -4.98 11.12
N ASP A 124 20.84 -5.15 11.72
CA ASP A 124 21.36 -4.23 12.73
C ASP A 124 21.65 -2.84 12.14
N VAL A 125 22.21 -2.79 10.93
CA VAL A 125 22.43 -1.52 10.21
C VAL A 125 21.11 -0.86 9.83
N LEU A 126 20.14 -1.60 9.32
CA LEU A 126 18.80 -1.09 9.03
C LEU A 126 18.11 -0.51 10.28
N ALA A 127 18.22 -1.22 11.42
CA ALA A 127 17.70 -0.75 12.69
C ALA A 127 18.36 0.56 13.15
N SER A 128 19.68 0.65 13.07
CA SER A 128 20.45 1.84 13.46
C SER A 128 20.12 3.07 12.63
N GLN A 129 19.69 2.87 11.38
CA GLN A 129 19.28 3.93 10.46
C GLN A 129 17.76 4.24 10.51
N GLY A 130 16.99 3.55 11.37
CA GLY A 130 15.53 3.73 11.43
C GLY A 130 14.81 3.28 10.16
N LEU A 131 15.34 2.28 9.46
CA LEU A 131 14.81 1.75 8.21
C LEU A 131 14.01 0.46 8.39
N LEU A 132 14.01 -0.14 9.59
CA LEU A 132 13.09 -1.23 9.93
C LEU A 132 11.70 -0.69 10.28
N THR A 133 10.69 -1.46 9.92
CA THR A 133 9.31 -1.21 10.32
C THR A 133 8.94 -2.16 11.46
N ALA A 134 8.29 -1.61 12.47
CA ALA A 134 7.86 -2.37 13.66
C ALA A 134 6.88 -3.52 13.31
#